data_75b498d91ca4e82e646716dba0fd3110
#
_entry.id   75b498d91ca4e82e646716dba0fd3110
#
_cell.length_a   1.000
_cell.length_b   1.000
_cell.length_c   1.000
_cell.angle_alpha   90.00
_cell.angle_beta   90.00
_cell.angle_gamma   90.00
#
_symmetry.space_group_name_H-M   'P 1'
#
loop_
_entity.id
_entity.type
_entity.pdbx_description
1 polymer ?
#
loop_
_entity_poly.entity_id
_entity_poly.type
_entity_poly.pdbx_seq_one_letter_code
_entity_poly.pdbx_strand_id
1 'polypeptide(L)'
;MARGSRPVYVISIAASLAGCHPRTLRIYEEEGLVDPVRTDSNIRLYSDEDLQRVRIIRYLTQRRGVNLAGVKMLLQLREAADLLQEIADAIDSEDESSPNEPKNQRMEL
;
A
#
# COMPACT_ATOMS: atom_id res chain seq x y z
N MET A 1 -1.42 -13.05 7.10
CA MET A 1 -0.36 -12.91 8.07
C MET A 1 0.12 -11.46 8.11
N ALA A 2 0.11 -10.89 9.27
CA ALA A 2 0.39 -9.46 9.38
C ALA A 2 1.85 -9.14 9.66
N ARG A 3 2.74 -10.09 9.40
CA ARG A 3 4.13 -9.90 9.73
C ARG A 3 4.75 -8.71 9.01
N GLY A 4 4.48 -8.58 7.71
CA GLY A 4 5.05 -7.50 6.91
C GLY A 4 4.47 -6.14 7.23
N SER A 5 3.34 -6.08 7.93
CA SER A 5 2.70 -4.82 8.25
C SER A 5 3.05 -4.32 9.66
N ARG A 6 3.85 -5.06 10.40
CA ARG A 6 4.23 -4.65 11.76
C ARG A 6 5.22 -3.48 11.69
N PRO A 7 4.94 -2.39 12.40
CA PRO A 7 5.84 -1.23 12.39
C PRO A 7 6.99 -1.45 13.36
N VAL A 8 8.16 -1.76 12.83
CA VAL A 8 9.30 -2.13 13.68
C VAL A 8 10.56 -1.33 13.42
N TYR A 9 10.61 -0.51 12.35
CA TYR A 9 11.85 0.18 11.97
C TYR A 9 11.74 1.67 12.23
N VAL A 10 12.66 2.23 13.03
CA VAL A 10 12.76 3.68 13.13
C VAL A 10 13.32 4.24 11.82
N ILE A 11 13.15 5.54 11.62
CA ILE A 11 13.40 6.14 10.31
C ILE A 11 14.85 5.94 9.83
N SER A 12 15.84 6.01 10.73
CA SER A 12 17.23 5.85 10.30
C SER A 12 17.48 4.44 9.77
N ILE A 13 16.90 3.45 10.42
CA ILE A 13 17.03 2.06 9.97
C ILE A 13 16.24 1.85 8.69
N ALA A 14 15.01 2.35 8.65
CA ALA A 14 14.16 2.21 7.47
C ALA A 14 14.84 2.81 6.24
N ALA A 15 15.41 3.99 6.39
CA ALA A 15 16.09 4.66 5.29
C ALA A 15 17.29 3.85 4.83
N SER A 16 18.06 3.33 5.76
CA SER A 16 19.21 2.50 5.44
C SER A 16 18.79 1.26 4.66
N LEU A 17 17.74 0.59 5.11
CA LEU A 17 17.26 -0.62 4.46
C LEU A 17 16.68 -0.32 3.06
N ALA A 18 16.07 0.84 2.90
CA ALA A 18 15.50 1.23 1.61
C ALA A 18 16.53 1.90 0.69
N GLY A 19 17.73 2.16 1.19
CA GLY A 19 18.77 2.75 0.36
C GLY A 19 18.58 4.22 0.08
N CYS A 20 18.04 4.97 1.04
CA CYS A 20 17.80 6.39 0.85
C CYS A 20 18.11 7.16 2.12
N HIS A 21 18.05 8.47 2.02
CA HIS A 21 18.26 9.36 3.17
C HIS A 21 16.96 9.46 3.97
N PRO A 22 17.04 9.61 5.31
CA PRO A 22 15.81 9.80 6.09
C PRO A 22 14.95 10.97 5.61
N ARG A 23 15.57 12.02 5.06
CA ARG A 23 14.80 13.13 4.51
C ARG A 23 13.87 12.68 3.39
N THR A 24 14.31 11.72 2.58
CA THR A 24 13.47 11.19 1.51
C THR A 24 12.20 10.58 2.08
N LEU A 25 12.30 9.84 3.17
CA LEU A 25 11.13 9.24 3.80
C LEU A 25 10.18 10.30 4.34
N ARG A 26 10.73 11.38 4.89
CA ARG A 26 9.88 12.47 5.38
C ARG A 26 9.14 13.16 4.24
N ILE A 27 9.82 13.35 3.11
CA ILE A 27 9.18 13.94 1.93
C ILE A 27 8.06 13.03 1.44
N TYR A 28 8.29 11.73 1.40
CA TYR A 28 7.27 10.79 0.95
C TYR A 28 6.06 10.83 1.88
N GLU A 29 6.29 10.96 3.19
CA GLU A 29 5.18 11.08 4.11
C GLU A 29 4.39 12.36 3.87
N GLU A 30 5.10 13.48 3.67
CA GLU A 30 4.44 14.76 3.41
C GLU A 30 3.60 14.70 2.13
N GLU A 31 4.08 13.96 1.15
CA GLU A 31 3.36 13.82 -0.11
C GLU A 31 2.24 12.79 -0.05
N GLY A 32 2.07 12.14 1.09
CA GLY A 32 1.02 11.14 1.22
C GLY A 32 1.33 9.82 0.57
N LEU A 33 2.61 9.54 0.34
CA LEU A 33 3.02 8.31 -0.33
C LEU A 33 3.28 7.17 0.64
N VAL A 34 3.65 7.47 1.86
CA VAL A 34 3.82 6.49 2.93
C VAL A 34 3.21 7.05 4.19
N ASP A 35 2.84 6.17 5.09
CA ASP A 35 2.13 6.57 6.32
C ASP A 35 2.66 5.76 7.49
N PRO A 36 3.84 6.11 8.02
CA PRO A 36 4.40 5.36 9.15
C PRO A 36 3.54 5.53 10.40
N VAL A 37 3.59 4.51 11.25
CA VAL A 37 2.91 4.58 12.53
C VAL A 37 3.72 5.48 13.46
N ARG A 38 3.03 6.26 14.28
CA ARG A 38 3.69 7.10 15.28
C ARG A 38 3.51 6.50 16.65
N THR A 39 4.60 6.42 17.41
CA THR A 39 4.51 5.98 18.79
C THR A 39 3.93 7.09 19.67
N ASP A 40 3.68 6.76 20.94
CA ASP A 40 3.21 7.77 21.89
C ASP A 40 4.18 8.93 22.01
N SER A 41 5.48 8.67 21.80
CA SER A 41 6.50 9.70 21.82
C SER A 41 6.66 10.35 20.45
N ASN A 42 5.73 10.11 19.52
CA ASN A 42 5.72 10.72 18.21
C ASN A 42 6.90 10.28 17.34
N ILE A 43 7.39 9.07 17.54
CA ILE A 43 8.47 8.51 16.75
C ILE A 43 7.87 7.71 15.59
N ARG A 44 8.39 7.91 14.38
CA ARG A 44 7.95 7.17 13.20
C ARG A 44 8.46 5.74 13.25
N LEU A 45 7.57 4.80 12.97
CA LEU A 45 7.94 3.39 12.83
C LEU A 45 7.41 2.88 11.49
N TYR A 46 8.29 2.19 10.76
CA TYR A 46 8.00 1.68 9.43
C TYR A 46 7.92 0.17 9.46
N SER A 47 7.04 -0.39 8.65
CA SER A 47 6.90 -1.82 8.47
C SER A 47 7.68 -2.29 7.25
N ASP A 48 7.77 -3.60 7.08
CA ASP A 48 8.33 -4.17 5.84
C ASP A 48 7.50 -3.77 4.63
N GLU A 49 6.18 -3.68 4.79
CA GLU A 49 5.32 -3.22 3.70
C GLU A 49 5.63 -1.78 3.32
N ASP A 50 5.87 -0.95 4.33
CA ASP A 50 6.27 0.44 4.07
C ASP A 50 7.56 0.49 3.29
N LEU A 51 8.53 -0.35 3.66
CA LEU A 51 9.81 -0.38 2.95
C LEU A 51 9.64 -0.81 1.51
N GLN A 52 8.78 -1.81 1.28
CA GLN A 52 8.53 -2.25 -0.09
C GLN A 52 7.89 -1.12 -0.90
N ARG A 53 6.97 -0.40 -0.29
CA ARG A 53 6.34 0.74 -0.95
C ARG A 53 7.38 1.81 -1.30
N VAL A 54 8.29 2.10 -0.38
CA VAL A 54 9.37 3.05 -0.63
C VAL A 54 10.24 2.59 -1.81
N ARG A 55 10.55 1.31 -1.86
CA ARG A 55 11.35 0.77 -2.96
C ARG A 55 10.64 0.95 -4.30
N ILE A 56 9.34 0.73 -4.33
CA ILE A 56 8.56 0.92 -5.54
C ILE A 56 8.59 2.39 -5.96
N ILE A 57 8.41 3.30 -5.01
CA ILE A 57 8.44 4.74 -5.30
C ILE A 57 9.79 5.12 -5.90
N ARG A 58 10.87 4.66 -5.28
CA ARG A 58 12.20 5.00 -5.77
C ARG A 58 12.49 4.40 -7.14
N TYR A 59 12.03 3.17 -7.37
CA TYR A 59 12.19 2.57 -8.68
C TYR A 59 11.48 3.41 -9.75
N LEU A 60 10.24 3.79 -9.48
CA LEU A 60 9.46 4.56 -10.45
C LEU A 60 10.09 5.92 -10.71
N THR A 61 10.55 6.60 -9.67
CA THR A 61 11.10 7.94 -9.84
C THR A 61 12.49 7.91 -10.46
N GLN A 62 13.33 6.97 -10.05
CA GLN A 62 14.73 6.98 -10.45
C GLN A 62 15.02 6.15 -11.68
N ARG A 63 14.29 5.07 -11.90
CA ARG A 63 14.55 4.19 -13.03
C ARG A 63 13.55 4.39 -14.16
N ARG A 64 12.35 4.84 -13.86
CA ARG A 64 11.31 5.00 -14.86
C ARG A 64 10.94 6.45 -15.11
N GLY A 65 11.52 7.38 -14.38
CA GLY A 65 11.32 8.79 -14.63
C GLY A 65 9.94 9.32 -14.29
N VAL A 66 9.22 8.63 -13.42
CA VAL A 66 7.89 9.08 -13.02
C VAL A 66 8.03 10.09 -11.89
N ASN A 67 7.33 11.23 -11.98
CA ASN A 67 7.39 12.19 -10.88
C ASN A 67 6.50 11.74 -9.74
N LEU A 68 6.62 12.41 -8.58
CA LEU A 68 5.92 11.95 -7.37
C LEU A 68 4.41 11.99 -7.53
N ALA A 69 3.89 12.97 -8.25
CA ALA A 69 2.44 13.04 -8.48
C ALA A 69 1.96 11.82 -9.25
N GLY A 70 2.72 11.42 -10.27
CA GLY A 70 2.39 10.22 -11.04
C GLY A 70 2.50 8.96 -10.21
N VAL A 71 3.53 8.89 -9.37
CA VAL A 71 3.68 7.74 -8.46
C VAL A 71 2.48 7.63 -7.55
N LYS A 72 2.05 8.75 -6.98
CA LYS A 72 0.89 8.75 -6.08
C LYS A 72 -0.34 8.22 -6.80
N MET A 73 -0.56 8.65 -8.04
CA MET A 73 -1.69 8.17 -8.83
C MET A 73 -1.60 6.67 -9.06
N LEU A 74 -0.41 6.16 -9.40
CA LEU A 74 -0.24 4.74 -9.63
C LEU A 74 -0.52 3.92 -8.38
N LEU A 75 -0.07 4.40 -7.22
CA LEU A 75 -0.32 3.71 -5.96
C LEU A 75 -1.80 3.71 -5.63
N GLN A 76 -2.50 4.80 -5.89
CA GLN A 76 -3.93 4.88 -5.65
C GLN A 76 -4.69 3.92 -6.56
N LEU A 77 -4.26 3.78 -7.81
CA LEU A 77 -4.89 2.83 -8.73
C LEU A 77 -4.68 1.41 -8.25
N ARG A 78 -3.49 1.09 -7.78
CA ARG A 78 -3.21 -0.24 -7.24
C ARG A 78 -4.09 -0.54 -6.04
N GLU A 79 -4.23 0.41 -5.13
CA GLU A 79 -5.04 0.23 -3.95
C GLU A 79 -6.50 0.04 -4.31
N ALA A 80 -6.98 0.78 -5.31
CA ALA A 80 -8.35 0.61 -5.78
C ALA A 80 -8.56 -0.77 -6.39
N ALA A 81 -7.59 -1.24 -7.16
CA ALA A 81 -7.68 -2.57 -7.77
C ALA A 81 -7.69 -3.66 -6.70
N ASP A 82 -6.85 -3.50 -5.67
CA ASP A 82 -6.81 -4.46 -4.58
C ASP A 82 -8.14 -4.51 -3.85
N LEU A 83 -8.74 -3.35 -3.60
CA LEU A 83 -10.02 -3.28 -2.94
C LEU A 83 -11.10 -3.95 -3.76
N LEU A 84 -11.11 -3.71 -5.06
CA LEU A 84 -12.09 -4.35 -5.95
C LEU A 84 -11.94 -5.86 -5.93
N GLN A 85 -10.71 -6.34 -5.84
CA GLN A 85 -10.47 -7.79 -5.77
C GLN A 85 -11.01 -8.35 -4.46
N GLU A 86 -10.80 -7.64 -3.36
CA GLU A 86 -11.33 -8.07 -2.07
C GLU A 86 -12.84 -8.15 -2.11
N ILE A 87 -13.48 -7.16 -2.73
CA ILE A 87 -14.94 -7.15 -2.83
C ILE A 87 -15.40 -8.32 -3.69
N ALA A 88 -14.74 -8.56 -4.80
CA ALA A 88 -15.09 -9.68 -5.67
C ALA A 88 -14.98 -11.01 -4.94
N ASP A 89 -13.91 -11.16 -4.16
CA ASP A 89 -13.71 -12.39 -3.40
C ASP A 89 -14.80 -12.56 -2.34
N ALA A 90 -15.20 -11.47 -1.70
CA ALA A 90 -16.25 -11.53 -0.69
C ALA A 90 -17.58 -11.92 -1.32
N ILE A 91 -17.87 -11.39 -2.50
CA ILE A 91 -19.12 -11.74 -3.20
C ILE A 91 -19.11 -13.21 -3.57
N ASP A 92 -17.99 -13.72 -4.06
CA ASP A 92 -17.88 -15.14 -4.40
C ASP A 92 -18.10 -16.02 -3.18
N SER A 93 -17.54 -15.61 -2.03
CA SER A 93 -17.75 -16.37 -0.81
C SER A 93 -19.21 -16.40 -0.40
N GLU A 94 -19.90 -15.27 -0.56
CA GLU A 94 -21.33 -15.22 -0.23
C GLU A 94 -22.13 -16.10 -1.16
N ASP A 95 -21.78 -16.12 -2.45
CA ASP A 95 -22.44 -16.98 -3.40
C ASP A 95 -22.30 -18.43 -3.02
N GLU A 96 -21.12 -18.82 -2.56
CA GLU A 96 -20.87 -20.20 -2.16
C GLU A 96 -21.69 -20.56 -0.93
N SER A 97 -21.89 -19.62 -0.02
CA SER A 97 -22.66 -19.89 1.19
C SER A 97 -24.15 -19.74 0.96
N SER A 98 -24.58 -19.25 -0.18
CA SER A 98 -25.98 -19.08 -0.53
C SER A 98 -26.29 -19.80 -1.82
N PRO A 99 -26.34 -21.11 -1.81
CA PRO A 99 -26.48 -21.88 -3.05
C PRO A 99 -27.79 -21.64 -3.79
N ASN A 100 -28.77 -21.08 -3.14
CA ASN A 100 -30.04 -20.82 -3.80
C ASN A 100 -30.04 -19.54 -4.61
N GLU A 101 -28.98 -18.81 -4.56
CA GLU A 101 -28.90 -17.52 -5.22
C GLU A 101 -28.67 -17.71 -6.71
N PRO A 102 -29.60 -17.30 -7.56
CA PRO A 102 -29.35 -17.44 -9.01
C PRO A 102 -28.38 -16.39 -9.46
N LYS A 103 -27.28 -16.84 -10.01
CA LYS A 103 -26.19 -15.93 -10.34
C LYS A 103 -26.42 -15.15 -11.61
N ASN A 104 -27.23 -15.66 -12.49
CA ASN A 104 -27.39 -15.03 -13.79
C ASN A 104 -28.37 -13.87 -13.81
N GLN A 105 -29.02 -13.60 -12.70
CA GLN A 105 -30.03 -12.59 -12.70
C GLN A 105 -29.51 -11.20 -12.91
N ARG A 106 -28.34 -10.93 -12.39
CA ARG A 106 -27.81 -9.60 -12.47
C ARG A 106 -27.22 -9.27 -13.81
N MET A 107 -27.19 -10.20 -14.69
CA MET A 107 -26.63 -9.94 -16.01
C MET A 107 -27.61 -9.32 -16.95
N GLU A 108 -28.76 -9.04 -16.47
CA GLU A 108 -29.82 -8.51 -17.30
C GLU A 108 -29.65 -7.03 -17.51
N LEU A 109 -28.55 -6.55 -17.68
CA LEU A 109 -28.38 -5.14 -17.94
C LEU A 109 -28.46 -4.81 -19.41
#